data_6a8668540ebe9de0fedc956d87f29421
#
_entry.id   6a8668540ebe9de0fedc956d87f29421
#
_cell.length_a   1.000
_cell.length_b   1.000
_cell.length_c   1.000
_cell.angle_alpha   90.00
_cell.angle_beta   90.00
_cell.angle_gamma   90.00
#
_symmetry.space_group_name_H-M   'P 1'
#
loop_
_entity.id
_entity.type
_entity.pdbx_description
1 polymer ?
#
loop_
_entity_poly.entity_id
_entity_poly.type
_entity_poly.pdbx_seq_one_letter_code
_entity_poly.pdbx_strand_id
1 'polypeptide(L)'
;MVAHGLTVNIARVLKLTGRALTPMTTRLPVGPRTIAVLTHSGFMLPVPDTDGAANAVRELLETPVEWYMHLAIATSEHGRVSLSRIQVPTAFVAAKWDVLAGSRDMASAAARIPDATYVELGGSHFVQMEQPEKVHELLLEFLGRIA
;
A
#
# COMPACT_ATOMS: atom_id res chain seq x y z
N MET A 1 -10.64 -19.11 1.08
CA MET A 1 -11.44 -18.95 2.31
C MET A 1 -10.66 -19.23 3.59
N VAL A 2 -9.85 -20.29 3.70
CA VAL A 2 -9.10 -20.62 4.96
C VAL A 2 -8.03 -19.56 5.29
N ALA A 3 -7.26 -19.10 4.30
CA ALA A 3 -6.23 -18.07 4.49
C ALA A 3 -6.82 -16.73 4.98
N HIS A 4 -7.96 -16.30 4.44
CA HIS A 4 -8.63 -15.07 4.85
C HIS A 4 -9.08 -15.13 6.33
N GLY A 5 -9.69 -16.24 6.77
CA GLY A 5 -10.10 -16.40 8.17
C GLY A 5 -8.91 -16.39 9.15
N LEU A 6 -7.78 -16.98 8.76
CA LEU A 6 -6.56 -16.98 9.56
C LEU A 6 -6.00 -15.56 9.73
N THR A 7 -5.91 -14.81 8.62
CA THR A 7 -5.42 -13.41 8.61
C THR A 7 -6.27 -12.51 9.51
N VAL A 8 -7.61 -12.62 9.43
CA VAL A 8 -8.53 -11.82 10.26
C VAL A 8 -8.39 -12.16 11.74
N ASN A 9 -8.23 -13.46 12.09
CA ASN A 9 -8.06 -13.87 13.48
C ASN A 9 -6.73 -13.35 14.06
N ILE A 10 -5.64 -13.41 13.28
CA ILE A 10 -4.35 -12.83 13.67
C ILE A 10 -4.49 -11.32 13.88
N ALA A 11 -5.14 -10.62 12.97
CA ALA A 11 -5.38 -9.19 13.08
C ALA A 11 -6.20 -8.83 14.35
N ARG A 12 -7.21 -9.63 14.71
CA ARG A 12 -7.99 -9.44 15.96
C ARG A 12 -7.13 -9.60 17.21
N VAL A 13 -6.27 -10.62 17.25
CA VAL A 13 -5.34 -10.82 18.37
C VAL A 13 -4.35 -9.65 18.45
N LEU A 14 -3.75 -9.25 17.35
CA LEU A 14 -2.82 -8.12 17.30
C LEU A 14 -3.50 -6.77 17.62
N LYS A 15 -4.78 -6.60 17.32
CA LYS A 15 -5.56 -5.43 17.75
C LYS A 15 -5.66 -5.36 19.28
N LEU A 16 -5.90 -6.49 19.94
CA LEU A 16 -6.02 -6.56 21.41
C LEU A 16 -4.66 -6.37 22.10
N THR A 17 -3.58 -6.88 21.51
CA THR A 17 -2.23 -6.81 22.06
C THR A 17 -1.41 -5.64 21.51
N GLY A 18 -1.92 -4.90 20.53
CA GLY A 18 -1.21 -3.86 19.78
C GLY A 18 -0.66 -2.75 20.66
N ARG A 19 -1.39 -2.36 21.71
CA ARG A 19 -0.90 -1.38 22.69
C ARG A 19 0.39 -1.80 23.38
N ALA A 20 0.54 -3.10 23.66
CA ALA A 20 1.76 -3.62 24.26
C ALA A 20 2.90 -3.74 23.25
N LEU A 21 2.59 -3.91 21.97
CA LEU A 21 3.58 -4.04 20.88
C LEU A 21 4.07 -2.68 20.35
N THR A 22 3.24 -1.65 20.40
CA THR A 22 3.58 -0.30 19.91
C THR A 22 4.91 0.24 20.45
N PRO A 23 5.24 0.17 21.78
CA PRO A 23 6.54 0.64 22.27
C PRO A 23 7.72 -0.15 21.71
N MET A 24 7.49 -1.36 21.23
CA MET A 24 8.52 -2.20 20.63
C MET A 24 8.76 -1.81 19.17
N THR A 25 7.68 -1.56 18.40
CA THR A 25 7.79 -1.14 17.00
C THR A 25 8.37 0.26 16.85
N THR A 26 7.96 1.21 17.70
CA THR A 26 8.44 2.60 17.67
C THR A 26 9.91 2.77 18.08
N ARG A 27 10.50 1.76 18.73
CA ARG A 27 11.93 1.77 19.14
C ARG A 27 12.82 0.99 18.18
N LEU A 28 12.28 0.40 17.13
CA LEU A 28 13.10 -0.31 16.15
C LEU A 28 14.04 0.66 15.43
N PRO A 29 15.35 0.36 15.35
CA PRO A 29 16.29 1.18 14.61
C PRO A 29 16.03 1.00 13.11
N VAL A 30 15.34 1.98 12.50
CA VAL A 30 15.07 1.99 11.06
C VAL A 30 16.08 2.86 10.34
N GLY A 31 16.74 2.31 9.34
CA GLY A 31 17.75 2.99 8.54
C GLY A 31 18.03 2.26 7.23
N PRO A 32 19.08 2.64 6.49
CA PRO A 32 19.42 2.01 5.20
C PRO A 32 19.57 0.48 5.25
N ARG A 33 20.04 -0.07 6.37
CA ARG A 33 20.13 -1.53 6.57
C ARG A 33 18.75 -2.20 6.60
N THR A 34 17.75 -1.54 7.18
CA THR A 34 16.37 -2.03 7.18
C THR A 34 15.83 -2.10 5.77
N ILE A 35 16.08 -1.07 4.96
CA ILE A 35 15.68 -1.05 3.55
C ILE A 35 16.39 -2.15 2.76
N ALA A 36 17.69 -2.36 3.00
CA ALA A 36 18.43 -3.46 2.38
C ALA A 36 17.81 -4.83 2.72
N VAL A 37 17.37 -5.06 3.95
CA VAL A 37 16.68 -6.31 4.35
C VAL A 37 15.34 -6.43 3.64
N LEU A 38 14.54 -5.36 3.58
CA LEU A 38 13.25 -5.37 2.90
C LEU A 38 13.40 -5.66 1.39
N THR A 39 14.42 -5.08 0.75
CA THR A 39 14.71 -5.34 -0.68
C THR A 39 15.21 -6.77 -0.91
N HIS A 40 16.08 -7.29 -0.06
CA HIS A 40 16.56 -8.67 -0.18
C HIS A 40 15.47 -9.72 0.09
N SER A 41 14.49 -9.39 0.93
CA SER A 41 13.34 -10.27 1.19
C SER A 41 12.34 -10.34 0.02
N GLY A 42 12.45 -9.44 -0.96
CA GLY A 42 11.49 -9.29 -2.06
C GLY A 42 10.19 -8.59 -1.66
N PHE A 43 10.09 -8.08 -0.44
CA PHE A 43 8.92 -7.32 0.01
C PHE A 43 8.85 -5.93 -0.62
N MET A 44 10.01 -5.34 -0.93
CA MET A 44 10.21 -4.08 -1.62
C MET A 44 11.23 -4.30 -2.74
N LEU A 45 11.11 -3.60 -3.86
CA LEU A 45 12.16 -3.54 -4.85
C LEU A 45 13.21 -2.47 -4.49
N PRO A 46 14.38 -2.44 -5.16
CA PRO A 46 15.38 -1.40 -4.94
C PRO A 46 14.80 0.00 -5.12
N VAL A 47 15.12 0.90 -4.18
CA VAL A 47 14.67 2.29 -4.19
C VAL A 47 15.85 3.22 -4.46
N PRO A 48 15.68 4.30 -5.25
CA PRO A 48 16.75 5.28 -5.51
C PRO A 48 17.07 6.13 -4.26
N ASP A 49 16.08 6.44 -3.43
CA ASP A 49 16.24 7.18 -2.18
C ASP A 49 16.04 6.26 -0.97
N THR A 50 17.14 5.69 -0.49
CA THR A 50 17.15 4.78 0.65
C THR A 50 16.82 5.48 1.97
N ASP A 51 17.21 6.75 2.13
CA ASP A 51 16.98 7.50 3.36
C ASP A 51 15.52 7.96 3.45
N GLY A 52 14.93 8.42 2.35
CA GLY A 52 13.51 8.71 2.24
C GLY A 52 12.65 7.48 2.50
N ALA A 53 13.00 6.34 1.93
CA ALA A 53 12.32 5.07 2.20
C ALA A 53 12.44 4.64 3.67
N ALA A 54 13.61 4.81 4.30
CA ALA A 54 13.79 4.52 5.72
C ALA A 54 12.94 5.44 6.61
N ASN A 55 12.81 6.71 6.25
CA ASN A 55 11.93 7.65 6.95
C ASN A 55 10.46 7.22 6.86
N ALA A 56 9.98 6.86 5.67
CA ALA A 56 8.62 6.38 5.47
C ALA A 56 8.33 5.10 6.26
N VAL A 57 9.27 4.14 6.30
CA VAL A 57 9.14 2.92 7.13
C VAL A 57 9.12 3.28 8.62
N ARG A 58 9.90 4.27 9.06
CA ARG A 58 9.89 4.71 10.46
C ARG A 58 8.54 5.30 10.84
N GLU A 59 7.99 6.21 10.03
CA GLU A 59 6.66 6.80 10.23
C GLU A 59 5.56 5.73 10.29
N LEU A 60 5.67 4.71 9.41
CA LEU A 60 4.77 3.56 9.45
C LEU A 60 4.84 2.84 10.81
N LEU A 61 6.03 2.59 11.34
CA LEU A 61 6.24 1.89 12.60
C LEU A 61 5.92 2.74 13.84
N GLU A 62 5.88 4.06 13.72
CA GLU A 62 5.42 4.98 14.77
C GLU A 62 3.90 4.97 14.94
N THR A 63 3.16 4.53 13.93
CA THR A 63 1.72 4.40 14.03
C THR A 63 1.37 3.20 14.94
N PRO A 64 0.44 3.37 15.89
CA PRO A 64 0.05 2.29 16.79
C PRO A 64 -0.44 1.04 16.06
N VAL A 65 0.12 -0.12 16.41
CA VAL A 65 -0.20 -1.41 15.79
C VAL A 65 -1.70 -1.69 15.82
N GLU A 66 -2.38 -1.30 16.90
CA GLU A 66 -3.83 -1.48 17.04
C GLU A 66 -4.63 -0.80 15.94
N TRP A 67 -4.17 0.37 15.45
CA TRP A 67 -4.82 1.10 14.36
C TRP A 67 -4.69 0.38 13.03
N TYR A 68 -3.50 -0.14 12.72
CA TYR A 68 -3.30 -0.95 11.52
C TYR A 68 -4.16 -2.19 11.53
N MET A 69 -4.25 -2.88 12.67
CA MET A 69 -5.07 -4.07 12.79
C MET A 69 -6.56 -3.75 12.70
N HIS A 70 -6.98 -2.60 13.22
CA HIS A 70 -8.36 -2.12 13.06
C HIS A 70 -8.70 -1.88 11.58
N LEU A 71 -7.84 -1.17 10.86
CA LEU A 71 -8.00 -0.90 9.43
C LEU A 71 -7.97 -2.20 8.60
N ALA A 72 -7.05 -3.12 8.89
CA ALA A 72 -6.97 -4.41 8.22
C ALA A 72 -8.25 -5.23 8.39
N ILE A 73 -8.84 -5.25 9.60
CA ILE A 73 -10.11 -5.92 9.85
C ILE A 73 -11.22 -5.22 9.06
N ALA A 74 -11.35 -3.90 9.17
CA ALA A 74 -12.37 -3.14 8.45
C ALA A 74 -12.27 -3.36 6.93
N THR A 75 -11.06 -3.34 6.36
CA THR A 75 -10.83 -3.62 4.95
C THR A 75 -11.25 -5.03 4.57
N SER A 76 -11.00 -6.03 5.44
CA SER A 76 -11.37 -7.42 5.18
C SER A 76 -12.89 -7.68 5.24
N GLU A 77 -13.60 -6.86 6.02
CA GLU A 77 -15.06 -6.91 6.18
C GLU A 77 -15.78 -6.05 5.13
N HIS A 78 -15.03 -5.20 4.41
CA HIS A 78 -15.59 -4.31 3.40
C HIS A 78 -16.05 -5.11 2.17
N GLY A 79 -17.34 -5.02 1.87
CA GLY A 79 -17.92 -5.65 0.68
C GLY A 79 -17.62 -4.86 -0.60
N ARG A 80 -17.91 -5.47 -1.77
CA ARG A 80 -17.84 -4.77 -3.03
C ARG A 80 -18.83 -3.62 -3.07
N VAL A 81 -18.34 -2.42 -3.38
CA VAL A 81 -19.16 -1.22 -3.60
C VAL A 81 -19.30 -0.91 -5.09
N SER A 82 -20.38 -0.23 -5.44
CA SER A 82 -20.55 0.28 -6.80
C SER A 82 -19.64 1.50 -7.00
N LEU A 83 -18.73 1.42 -7.95
CA LEU A 83 -17.82 2.50 -8.34
C LEU A 83 -18.37 3.33 -9.52
N SER A 84 -19.45 2.89 -10.18
CA SER A 84 -20.07 3.60 -11.32
C SER A 84 -20.63 4.99 -10.98
N ARG A 85 -20.76 5.29 -9.68
CA ARG A 85 -21.19 6.62 -9.19
C ARG A 85 -20.04 7.63 -9.08
N ILE A 86 -18.80 7.18 -9.24
CA ILE A 86 -17.63 8.07 -9.31
C ILE A 86 -17.62 8.67 -10.71
N GLN A 87 -17.89 9.98 -10.80
CA GLN A 87 -18.00 10.71 -12.06
C GLN A 87 -16.84 11.70 -12.28
N VAL A 88 -15.90 11.72 -11.35
CA VAL A 88 -14.68 12.54 -11.46
C VAL A 88 -13.60 11.77 -12.19
N PRO A 89 -12.75 12.45 -12.97
CA PRO A 89 -11.56 11.83 -13.55
C PRO A 89 -10.77 11.07 -12.48
N THR A 90 -10.41 9.84 -12.77
CA THR A 90 -9.75 8.97 -11.81
C THR A 90 -8.55 8.28 -12.46
N ALA A 91 -7.40 8.24 -11.79
CA ALA A 91 -6.23 7.50 -12.24
C ALA A 91 -5.86 6.39 -11.25
N PHE A 92 -5.60 5.20 -11.79
CA PHE A 92 -5.04 4.08 -11.05
C PHE A 92 -3.62 3.81 -11.52
N VAL A 93 -2.68 3.83 -10.58
CA VAL A 93 -1.32 3.36 -10.81
C VAL A 93 -1.16 2.09 -9.96
N ALA A 94 -1.11 0.96 -10.62
CA ALA A 94 -0.99 -0.35 -9.99
C ALA A 94 0.44 -0.88 -10.07
N ALA A 95 0.85 -1.69 -9.11
CA ALA A 95 2.11 -2.39 -9.14
C ALA A 95 1.90 -3.88 -9.40
N LYS A 96 2.65 -4.43 -10.36
CA LYS A 96 2.49 -5.81 -10.87
C LYS A 96 2.66 -6.87 -9.79
N TRP A 97 3.57 -6.62 -8.83
CA TRP A 97 3.92 -7.57 -7.76
C TRP A 97 3.43 -7.09 -6.38
N ASP A 98 2.42 -6.21 -6.36
CA ASP A 98 1.78 -5.79 -5.12
C ASP A 98 1.00 -6.96 -4.51
N VAL A 99 1.44 -7.39 -3.33
CA VAL A 99 0.82 -8.49 -2.57
C VAL A 99 -0.30 -8.00 -1.65
N LEU A 100 -0.44 -6.69 -1.45
CA LEU A 100 -1.45 -6.07 -0.59
C LEU A 100 -2.64 -5.52 -1.38
N ALA A 101 -2.37 -4.86 -2.51
CA ALA A 101 -3.37 -4.30 -3.41
C ALA A 101 -3.18 -4.86 -4.82
N GLY A 102 -3.75 -6.02 -5.09
CA GLY A 102 -3.53 -6.77 -6.32
C GLY A 102 -3.89 -5.97 -7.58
N SER A 103 -2.99 -5.95 -8.57
CA SER A 103 -3.17 -5.20 -9.82
C SER A 103 -4.45 -5.57 -10.57
N ARG A 104 -4.88 -6.84 -10.51
CA ARG A 104 -6.14 -7.31 -11.12
C ARG A 104 -7.37 -6.68 -10.48
N ASP A 105 -7.38 -6.51 -9.15
CA ASP A 105 -8.48 -5.88 -8.43
C ASP A 105 -8.53 -4.39 -8.73
N MET A 106 -7.38 -3.73 -8.84
CA MET A 106 -7.28 -2.33 -9.26
C MET A 106 -7.75 -2.14 -10.71
N ALA A 107 -7.37 -3.01 -11.64
CA ALA A 107 -7.86 -2.99 -13.01
C ALA A 107 -9.38 -3.17 -13.07
N SER A 108 -9.92 -4.13 -12.28
CA SER A 108 -11.37 -4.34 -12.17
C SER A 108 -12.08 -3.13 -11.55
N ALA A 109 -11.45 -2.40 -10.63
CA ALA A 109 -12.00 -1.18 -10.07
C ALA A 109 -12.02 -0.06 -11.11
N ALA A 110 -10.92 0.16 -11.83
CA ALA A 110 -10.83 1.15 -12.91
C ALA A 110 -11.88 0.91 -13.99
N ALA A 111 -12.09 -0.33 -14.42
CA ALA A 111 -13.09 -0.68 -15.44
C ALA A 111 -14.55 -0.38 -15.03
N ARG A 112 -14.81 -0.10 -13.74
CA ARG A 112 -16.16 0.23 -13.23
C ARG A 112 -16.39 1.73 -13.04
N ILE A 113 -15.36 2.56 -13.24
CA ILE A 113 -15.44 4.02 -13.14
C ILE A 113 -15.47 4.58 -14.57
N PRO A 114 -16.49 5.38 -14.95
CA PRO A 114 -16.67 5.84 -16.33
C PRO A 114 -15.48 6.61 -16.90
N ASP A 115 -14.85 7.49 -16.11
CA ASP A 115 -13.68 8.27 -16.51
C ASP A 115 -12.45 7.86 -15.69
N ALA A 116 -12.02 6.61 -15.86
CA ALA A 116 -10.83 6.10 -15.23
C ALA A 116 -9.73 5.73 -16.23
N THR A 117 -8.49 6.01 -15.86
CA THR A 117 -7.29 5.47 -16.50
C THR A 117 -6.63 4.45 -15.59
N TYR A 118 -5.97 3.46 -16.18
CA TYR A 118 -5.25 2.42 -15.47
C TYR A 118 -3.88 2.22 -16.09
N VAL A 119 -2.85 2.28 -15.25
CA VAL A 119 -1.47 1.98 -15.64
C VAL A 119 -0.89 0.97 -14.65
N GLU A 120 -0.26 -0.09 -15.16
CA GLU A 120 0.47 -1.07 -14.35
C GLU A 120 1.97 -0.85 -14.52
N LEU A 121 2.67 -0.66 -13.40
CA LEU A 121 4.12 -0.56 -13.34
C LEU A 121 4.72 -1.85 -12.78
N GLY A 122 5.96 -2.16 -13.19
CA GLY A 122 6.71 -3.28 -12.63
C GLY A 122 7.27 -2.91 -11.25
N GLY A 123 6.47 -3.04 -10.19
CA GLY A 123 6.85 -2.66 -8.84
C GLY A 123 6.15 -3.49 -7.78
N SER A 124 6.52 -3.28 -6.51
CA SER A 124 5.84 -3.81 -5.34
C SER A 124 4.80 -2.82 -4.81
N HIS A 125 4.26 -3.06 -3.62
CA HIS A 125 3.37 -2.13 -2.93
C HIS A 125 4.00 -0.72 -2.72
N PHE A 126 5.30 -0.60 -2.84
CA PHE A 126 6.07 0.63 -2.67
C PHE A 126 6.48 1.27 -3.99
N VAL A 127 5.75 1.03 -5.07
CA VAL A 127 6.09 1.48 -6.43
C VAL A 127 6.36 2.98 -6.52
N GLN A 128 5.72 3.81 -5.72
CA GLN A 128 5.97 5.26 -5.65
C GLN A 128 7.36 5.60 -5.09
N MET A 129 7.96 4.72 -4.28
CA MET A 129 9.32 4.88 -3.79
C MET A 129 10.35 4.19 -4.71
N GLU A 130 9.94 3.13 -5.40
CA GLU A 130 10.78 2.34 -6.31
C GLU A 130 10.97 3.03 -7.65
N GLN A 131 9.94 3.74 -8.13
CA GLN A 131 9.91 4.43 -9.42
C GLN A 131 9.31 5.84 -9.29
N PRO A 132 9.90 6.72 -8.45
CA PRO A 132 9.32 8.03 -8.15
C PRO A 132 9.15 8.91 -9.39
N GLU A 133 10.13 8.92 -10.30
CA GLU A 133 10.06 9.71 -11.53
C GLU A 133 8.90 9.27 -12.41
N LYS A 134 8.71 7.94 -12.55
CA LYS A 134 7.64 7.39 -13.39
C LYS A 134 6.26 7.68 -12.83
N VAL A 135 6.10 7.53 -11.51
CA VAL A 135 4.85 7.86 -10.83
C VAL A 135 4.57 9.37 -10.91
N HIS A 136 5.60 10.20 -10.79
CA HIS A 136 5.50 11.65 -10.93
C HIS A 136 5.06 12.06 -12.35
N GLU A 137 5.67 11.48 -13.39
CA GLU A 137 5.27 11.70 -14.79
C GLU A 137 3.79 11.40 -15.01
N LEU A 138 3.33 10.23 -14.55
CA LEU A 138 1.92 9.82 -14.66
C LEU A 138 0.99 10.77 -13.91
N LEU A 139 1.41 11.27 -12.75
CA LEU A 139 0.64 12.26 -11.99
C LEU A 139 0.52 13.59 -12.77
N LEU A 140 1.62 14.09 -13.32
CA LEU A 140 1.61 15.33 -14.12
C LEU A 140 0.77 15.18 -15.39
N GLU A 141 0.86 14.04 -16.07
CA GLU A 141 0.02 13.73 -17.24
C GLU A 141 -1.46 13.74 -16.87
N PHE A 142 -1.81 13.09 -15.76
CA PHE A 142 -3.19 13.08 -15.26
C PHE A 142 -3.69 14.49 -14.92
N LEU A 143 -2.90 15.28 -14.20
CA LEU A 143 -3.26 16.66 -13.83
C LEU A 143 -3.42 17.55 -15.07
N GLY A 144 -2.54 17.40 -16.06
CA GLY A 144 -2.65 18.15 -17.33
C GLY A 144 -3.88 17.77 -18.16
N ARG A 145 -4.44 16.58 -17.97
CA ARG A 145 -5.69 16.15 -18.61
C ARG A 145 -6.93 16.79 -18.01
N ILE A 146 -6.89 17.12 -16.73
CA ILE A 146 -8.04 17.62 -15.97
C ILE A 146 -8.01 19.14 -15.71
N ALA A 147 -6.90 19.81 -16.05
CA ALA A 147 -6.74 21.26 -15.97
C ALA A 147 -7.41 21.95 -17.17
#